data_e791dcd4db565716d428d0159b82cde4
#
_entry.id   e791dcd4db565716d428d0159b82cde4
#
_cell.length_a   1.000
_cell.length_b   1.000
_cell.length_c   1.000
_cell.angle_alpha   90.00
_cell.angle_beta   90.00
_cell.angle_gamma   90.00
#
_symmetry.space_group_name_H-M   'P 1'
#
loop_
_entity.id
_entity.type
_entity.pdbx_description
1 polymer ?
#
loop_
_entity_poly.entity_id
_entity_poly.type
_entity_poly.pdbx_seq_one_letter_code
_entity_poly.pdbx_strand_id
1 'polypeptide(L)'
;GAILPTYDAVFRFNHDHKKADGTQPMPLIVPANEQGAGFMASGYARASGNVGVVMVTSGPGATNTVTPIRDCMADSVPIVVICGQVPTTAIGTDAFQEAPVSAIMGAVSKHIFLVTDATLLESTVRSAFELARTGRPGPVVIDIPKDIQNWEGKFKGKGSLPLTGYRSRLNAVMNNDLKEDACEKFYTLLRGSRRPLIYAGGGVINAHASQEMKAFASAYGIPIVTTLMALGASDTTQPLSLHMLGMHGIA
;
A
#
# COMPACT_ATOMS: atom_id res chain seq x y z
N GLY A 1 23.55 -5.96 10.74
CA GLY A 1 23.25 -5.71 9.35
C GLY A 1 22.93 -4.25 9.07
N ALA A 2 22.61 -3.96 7.81
CA ALA A 2 22.39 -2.60 7.33
C ALA A 2 21.18 -1.87 7.97
N ILE A 3 20.21 -2.59 8.52
CA ILE A 3 18.99 -2.02 9.13
C ILE A 3 19.12 -1.80 10.65
N LEU A 4 20.21 -2.22 11.29
CA LEU A 4 20.37 -2.16 12.75
C LEU A 4 20.16 -0.77 13.37
N PRO A 5 20.62 0.35 12.76
CA PRO A 5 20.39 1.66 13.35
C PRO A 5 18.89 2.01 13.44
N THR A 6 18.09 1.63 12.44
CA THR A 6 16.65 1.83 12.48
C THR A 6 15.98 0.96 13.55
N TYR A 7 16.39 -0.31 13.71
CA TYR A 7 15.88 -1.16 14.79
C TYR A 7 16.23 -0.62 16.17
N ASP A 8 17.45 -0.14 16.38
CA ASP A 8 17.88 0.47 17.64
C ASP A 8 17.03 1.72 17.97
N ALA A 9 16.78 2.56 16.97
CA ALA A 9 15.92 3.73 17.13
C ALA A 9 14.48 3.35 17.55
N VAL A 10 13.89 2.33 16.92
CA VAL A 10 12.55 1.82 17.29
C VAL A 10 12.57 1.20 18.69
N PHE A 11 13.61 0.46 19.03
CA PHE A 11 13.76 -0.14 20.36
C PHE A 11 13.83 0.94 21.46
N ARG A 12 14.68 1.96 21.29
CA ARG A 12 14.77 3.10 22.23
C ARG A 12 13.45 3.84 22.33
N PHE A 13 12.81 4.16 21.20
CA PHE A 13 11.51 4.82 21.20
C PHE A 13 10.46 4.02 21.99
N ASN A 14 10.39 2.72 21.80
CA ASN A 14 9.48 1.84 22.53
C ASN A 14 9.80 1.79 24.03
N HIS A 15 11.09 1.80 24.40
CA HIS A 15 11.52 1.82 25.78
C HIS A 15 11.08 3.12 26.49
N ASP A 16 11.34 4.26 25.84
CA ASP A 16 11.10 5.59 26.42
C ASP A 16 9.61 5.98 26.47
N HIS A 17 8.79 5.39 25.59
CA HIS A 17 7.36 5.71 25.45
C HIS A 17 6.44 4.54 25.79
N LYS A 18 6.94 3.54 26.53
CA LYS A 18 6.13 2.41 26.97
C LYS A 18 4.97 2.89 27.84
N LYS A 19 3.75 2.42 27.52
CA LYS A 19 2.55 2.76 28.28
C LYS A 19 2.53 2.04 29.62
N ALA A 20 1.73 2.54 30.57
CA ALA A 20 1.59 1.97 31.91
C ALA A 20 1.09 0.51 31.90
N ASP A 21 0.30 0.13 30.89
CA ASP A 21 -0.18 -1.24 30.67
C ASP A 21 0.85 -2.18 30.01
N GLY A 22 2.06 -1.67 29.74
CA GLY A 22 3.13 -2.41 29.09
C GLY A 22 3.08 -2.38 27.56
N THR A 23 2.06 -1.76 26.93
CA THR A 23 1.93 -1.66 25.48
C THR A 23 3.06 -0.80 24.90
N GLN A 24 3.67 -1.30 23.82
CA GLN A 24 4.68 -0.56 23.06
C GLN A 24 4.00 0.30 21.98
N PRO A 25 4.41 1.57 21.78
CA PRO A 25 3.85 2.43 20.72
C PRO A 25 4.10 1.90 19.30
N MET A 26 5.24 1.25 19.08
CA MET A 26 5.65 0.67 17.79
C MET A 26 6.05 -0.80 17.98
N PRO A 27 5.10 -1.73 18.16
CA PRO A 27 5.42 -3.13 18.40
C PRO A 27 6.14 -3.74 17.19
N LEU A 28 7.27 -4.40 17.44
CA LEU A 28 8.03 -5.14 16.44
C LEU A 28 7.69 -6.62 16.54
N ILE A 29 7.24 -7.19 15.41
CA ILE A 29 6.98 -8.62 15.27
C ILE A 29 8.05 -9.20 14.36
N VAL A 30 8.80 -10.18 14.84
CA VAL A 30 9.88 -10.82 14.08
C VAL A 30 9.41 -12.21 13.62
N PRO A 31 9.07 -12.38 12.34
CA PRO A 31 8.71 -13.70 11.79
C PRO A 31 9.96 -14.53 11.47
N ALA A 32 9.74 -15.77 11.01
CA ALA A 32 10.84 -16.69 10.68
C ALA A 32 11.66 -16.26 9.44
N ASN A 33 11.07 -15.47 8.53
CA ASN A 33 11.74 -14.94 7.34
C ASN A 33 11.06 -13.66 6.85
N GLU A 34 11.76 -12.94 5.94
CA GLU A 34 11.32 -11.63 5.43
C GLU A 34 10.10 -11.74 4.49
N GLN A 35 9.94 -12.84 3.78
CA GLN A 35 8.74 -13.09 2.97
C GLN A 35 7.51 -13.19 3.88
N GLY A 36 7.63 -13.90 5.00
CA GLY A 36 6.59 -13.96 6.03
C GLY A 36 6.27 -12.58 6.61
N ALA A 37 7.29 -11.74 6.86
CA ALA A 37 7.08 -10.35 7.29
C ALA A 37 6.24 -9.57 6.29
N GLY A 38 6.53 -9.69 5.01
CA GLY A 38 5.78 -9.06 3.94
C GLY A 38 4.31 -9.49 3.89
N PHE A 39 4.05 -10.79 4.02
CA PHE A 39 2.67 -11.30 4.06
C PHE A 39 1.93 -10.92 5.35
N MET A 40 2.61 -10.83 6.49
CA MET A 40 2.02 -10.31 7.73
C MET A 40 1.59 -8.85 7.58
N ALA A 41 2.44 -8.01 6.98
CA ALA A 41 2.10 -6.61 6.69
C ALA A 41 0.94 -6.51 5.69
N SER A 42 0.91 -7.36 4.65
CA SER A 42 -0.21 -7.46 3.70
C SER A 42 -1.51 -7.83 4.42
N GLY A 43 -1.48 -8.85 5.28
CA GLY A 43 -2.64 -9.26 6.09
C GLY A 43 -3.13 -8.15 7.02
N TYR A 44 -2.21 -7.45 7.67
CA TYR A 44 -2.55 -6.29 8.49
C TYR A 44 -3.24 -5.19 7.67
N ALA A 45 -2.68 -4.85 6.50
CA ALA A 45 -3.26 -3.81 5.65
C ALA A 45 -4.66 -4.18 5.16
N ARG A 46 -4.87 -5.42 4.75
CA ARG A 46 -6.18 -5.92 4.30
C ARG A 46 -7.23 -5.92 5.42
N ALA A 47 -6.84 -6.30 6.63
CA ALA A 47 -7.75 -6.42 7.77
C ALA A 47 -8.08 -5.08 8.43
N SER A 48 -7.10 -4.17 8.51
CA SER A 48 -7.24 -2.90 9.24
C SER A 48 -7.60 -1.70 8.35
N GLY A 49 -7.38 -1.79 7.03
CA GLY A 49 -7.45 -0.66 6.10
C GLY A 49 -6.28 0.33 6.22
N ASN A 50 -5.30 0.06 7.09
CA ASN A 50 -4.12 0.89 7.29
C ASN A 50 -2.94 0.41 6.44
N VAL A 51 -1.88 1.21 6.37
CA VAL A 51 -0.65 0.84 5.68
C VAL A 51 0.13 -0.18 6.51
N GLY A 52 0.43 -1.34 5.92
CA GLY A 52 1.34 -2.32 6.53
C GLY A 52 2.79 -1.85 6.44
N VAL A 53 3.62 -2.20 7.42
CA VAL A 53 5.04 -1.82 7.43
C VAL A 53 5.93 -3.04 7.61
N VAL A 54 6.97 -3.11 6.81
CA VAL A 54 8.02 -4.14 6.88
C VAL A 54 9.37 -3.47 6.97
N MET A 55 10.24 -3.97 7.82
CA MET A 55 11.63 -3.55 7.89
C MET A 55 12.55 -4.74 7.64
N VAL A 56 13.48 -4.61 6.70
CA VAL A 56 14.41 -5.68 6.31
C VAL A 56 15.82 -5.14 6.09
N THR A 57 16.80 -6.04 6.13
CA THR A 57 18.19 -5.67 5.83
C THR A 57 18.43 -5.59 4.31
N SER A 58 19.65 -5.26 3.91
CA SER A 58 20.11 -5.22 2.52
C SER A 58 20.16 -6.62 1.87
N GLY A 59 20.41 -6.67 0.58
CA GLY A 59 20.64 -7.89 -0.17
C GLY A 59 19.52 -8.92 -0.01
N PRO A 60 19.82 -10.09 0.60
CA PRO A 60 18.83 -11.16 0.76
C PRO A 60 17.61 -10.73 1.57
N GLY A 61 17.74 -9.82 2.54
CA GLY A 61 16.60 -9.28 3.29
C GLY A 61 15.62 -8.56 2.39
N ALA A 62 16.11 -7.68 1.53
CA ALA A 62 15.29 -6.98 0.55
C ALA A 62 14.70 -7.95 -0.49
N THR A 63 15.53 -8.80 -1.13
CA THR A 63 15.06 -9.68 -2.21
C THR A 63 14.04 -10.71 -1.75
N ASN A 64 14.09 -11.18 -0.50
CA ASN A 64 13.07 -12.07 0.07
C ASN A 64 11.68 -11.42 0.19
N THR A 65 11.57 -10.10 0.08
CA THR A 65 10.27 -9.41 0.10
C THR A 65 9.64 -9.19 -1.29
N VAL A 66 10.30 -9.62 -2.36
CA VAL A 66 9.81 -9.43 -3.76
C VAL A 66 8.42 -10.04 -3.94
N THR A 67 8.21 -11.28 -3.49
CA THR A 67 6.93 -11.97 -3.66
C THR A 67 5.77 -11.24 -2.99
N PRO A 68 5.81 -10.92 -1.68
CA PRO A 68 4.72 -10.18 -1.04
C PRO A 68 4.55 -8.76 -1.58
N ILE A 69 5.61 -8.08 -2.02
CA ILE A 69 5.51 -6.77 -2.66
C ILE A 69 4.75 -6.89 -3.99
N ARG A 70 5.09 -7.88 -4.83
CA ARG A 70 4.41 -8.10 -6.11
C ARG A 70 2.94 -8.49 -5.91
N ASP A 71 2.64 -9.30 -4.91
CA ASP A 71 1.26 -9.63 -4.50
C ASP A 71 0.48 -8.37 -4.12
N CYS A 72 1.02 -7.58 -3.21
CA CYS A 72 0.42 -6.30 -2.80
C CYS A 72 0.21 -5.33 -3.98
N MET A 73 1.14 -5.31 -4.95
CA MET A 73 1.00 -4.48 -6.15
C MET A 73 -0.14 -4.97 -7.05
N ALA A 74 -0.30 -6.28 -7.21
CA ALA A 74 -1.39 -6.86 -7.99
C ALA A 74 -2.75 -6.55 -7.38
N ASP A 75 -2.87 -6.69 -6.06
CA ASP A 75 -4.12 -6.60 -5.31
C ASP A 75 -4.43 -5.20 -4.77
N SER A 76 -3.58 -4.20 -5.06
CA SER A 76 -3.76 -2.82 -4.59
C SER A 76 -3.72 -2.70 -3.06
N VAL A 77 -2.82 -3.43 -2.41
CA VAL A 77 -2.65 -3.43 -0.94
C VAL A 77 -1.56 -2.45 -0.54
N PRO A 78 -1.85 -1.46 0.33
CA PRO A 78 -0.88 -0.46 0.74
C PRO A 78 0.10 -1.04 1.77
N ILE A 79 1.37 -1.16 1.41
CA ILE A 79 2.47 -1.46 2.35
C ILE A 79 3.64 -0.52 2.11
N VAL A 80 4.39 -0.22 3.17
CA VAL A 80 5.69 0.45 3.11
C VAL A 80 6.76 -0.52 3.55
N VAL A 81 7.75 -0.74 2.70
CA VAL A 81 8.90 -1.61 2.96
C VAL A 81 10.14 -0.75 3.16
N ILE A 82 10.73 -0.81 4.34
CA ILE A 82 11.95 -0.10 4.71
C ILE A 82 13.11 -1.08 4.59
N CYS A 83 13.92 -0.89 3.55
CA CYS A 83 15.13 -1.69 3.33
C CYS A 83 16.34 -0.94 3.88
N GLY A 84 17.16 -1.59 4.69
CA GLY A 84 18.52 -1.12 4.91
C GLY A 84 19.36 -1.41 3.65
N GLN A 85 20.28 -0.51 3.33
CA GLN A 85 21.22 -0.66 2.22
C GLN A 85 22.65 -0.57 2.73
N VAL A 86 23.61 -1.10 1.97
CA VAL A 86 25.03 -0.86 2.23
C VAL A 86 25.32 0.64 2.25
N PRO A 87 26.41 1.12 2.89
CA PRO A 87 26.74 2.54 2.88
C PRO A 87 26.77 3.13 1.48
N THR A 88 26.45 4.41 1.33
CA THR A 88 26.41 5.08 0.02
C THR A 88 27.68 4.90 -0.79
N THR A 89 28.84 4.85 -0.14
CA THR A 89 30.14 4.64 -0.78
C THR A 89 30.38 3.22 -1.29
N ALA A 90 29.57 2.25 -0.84
CA ALA A 90 29.69 0.84 -1.23
C ALA A 90 28.63 0.41 -2.27
N ILE A 91 27.67 1.26 -2.57
CA ILE A 91 26.65 0.96 -3.59
C ILE A 91 27.30 0.82 -4.97
N GLY A 92 27.05 -0.30 -5.65
CA GLY A 92 27.61 -0.61 -6.98
C GLY A 92 29.00 -1.23 -6.94
N THR A 93 29.48 -1.69 -5.79
CA THR A 93 30.80 -2.31 -5.65
C THR A 93 30.77 -3.81 -5.42
N ASP A 94 29.58 -4.44 -5.51
CA ASP A 94 29.36 -5.85 -5.12
C ASP A 94 29.72 -6.12 -3.65
N ALA A 95 29.46 -5.16 -2.79
CA ALA A 95 29.70 -5.27 -1.35
C ALA A 95 28.90 -6.42 -0.73
N PHE A 96 29.39 -6.93 0.42
CA PHE A 96 28.71 -8.02 1.14
C PHE A 96 27.24 -7.70 1.41
N GLN A 97 26.36 -8.57 0.96
CA GLN A 97 24.90 -8.41 1.03
C GLN A 97 24.38 -7.14 0.32
N GLU A 98 25.02 -6.67 -0.71
CA GLU A 98 24.45 -5.68 -1.62
C GLU A 98 23.50 -6.35 -2.61
N ALA A 99 22.45 -5.63 -2.98
CA ALA A 99 21.62 -5.95 -4.13
C ALA A 99 21.18 -4.64 -4.81
N PRO A 100 20.93 -4.64 -6.12
CA PRO A 100 20.40 -3.48 -6.85
C PRO A 100 18.90 -3.29 -6.52
N VAL A 101 18.61 -2.94 -5.27
CA VAL A 101 17.25 -2.88 -4.70
C VAL A 101 16.34 -1.98 -5.54
N SER A 102 16.85 -0.83 -6.00
CA SER A 102 16.07 0.09 -6.82
C SER A 102 15.62 -0.54 -8.14
N ALA A 103 16.46 -1.34 -8.80
CA ALA A 103 16.10 -2.02 -10.04
C ALA A 103 15.10 -3.16 -9.79
N ILE A 104 15.34 -3.98 -8.77
CA ILE A 104 14.49 -5.14 -8.43
C ILE A 104 13.11 -4.67 -7.97
N MET A 105 13.07 -3.78 -7.01
CA MET A 105 11.83 -3.32 -6.39
C MET A 105 11.05 -2.36 -7.28
N GLY A 106 11.73 -1.59 -8.14
CA GLY A 106 11.10 -0.72 -9.11
C GLY A 106 10.19 -1.46 -10.10
N ALA A 107 10.51 -2.72 -10.41
CA ALA A 107 9.71 -3.56 -11.29
C ALA A 107 8.45 -4.15 -10.63
N VAL A 108 8.41 -4.26 -9.30
CA VAL A 108 7.37 -4.97 -8.55
C VAL A 108 6.58 -4.09 -7.57
N SER A 109 7.01 -2.85 -7.37
CA SER A 109 6.35 -1.90 -6.45
C SER A 109 5.73 -0.72 -7.18
N LYS A 110 4.90 0.02 -6.48
CA LYS A 110 4.30 1.27 -6.99
C LYS A 110 5.33 2.38 -7.11
N HIS A 111 6.25 2.46 -6.16
CA HIS A 111 7.35 3.42 -6.14
C HIS A 111 8.49 2.95 -5.25
N ILE A 112 9.70 3.41 -5.55
CA ILE A 112 10.87 3.23 -4.70
C ILE A 112 11.61 4.54 -4.51
N PHE A 113 12.05 4.78 -3.27
CA PHE A 113 12.95 5.85 -2.90
C PHE A 113 14.31 5.28 -2.50
N LEU A 114 15.38 5.69 -3.14
CA LEU A 114 16.74 5.55 -2.61
C LEU A 114 17.08 6.87 -1.89
N VAL A 115 17.31 6.80 -0.59
CA VAL A 115 17.58 7.99 0.22
C VAL A 115 19.08 8.31 0.18
N THR A 116 19.46 9.35 -0.52
CA THR A 116 20.86 9.81 -0.64
C THR A 116 21.16 11.08 0.18
N ASP A 117 20.13 11.80 0.63
CA ASP A 117 20.23 12.95 1.54
C ASP A 117 19.48 12.65 2.85
N ALA A 118 20.22 12.45 3.92
CA ALA A 118 19.66 12.14 5.24
C ALA A 118 18.69 13.21 5.75
N THR A 119 18.88 14.48 5.36
CA THR A 119 18.01 15.59 5.76
C THR A 119 16.58 15.46 5.20
N LEU A 120 16.38 14.65 4.14
CA LEU A 120 15.09 14.38 3.50
C LEU A 120 14.43 13.09 3.99
N LEU A 121 15.03 12.36 4.92
CA LEU A 121 14.51 11.05 5.35
C LEU A 121 13.09 11.14 5.90
N GLU A 122 12.79 12.10 6.77
CA GLU A 122 11.44 12.29 7.30
C GLU A 122 10.41 12.54 6.18
N SER A 123 10.72 13.46 5.28
CA SER A 123 9.82 13.79 4.18
C SER A 123 9.64 12.62 3.19
N THR A 124 10.67 11.81 3.00
CA THR A 124 10.62 10.58 2.20
C THR A 124 9.67 9.56 2.83
N VAL A 125 9.82 9.31 4.13
CA VAL A 125 8.93 8.37 4.86
C VAL A 125 7.47 8.83 4.77
N ARG A 126 7.18 10.10 5.05
CA ARG A 126 5.80 10.63 4.95
C ARG A 126 5.24 10.51 3.54
N SER A 127 6.05 10.80 2.51
CA SER A 127 5.65 10.68 1.12
C SER A 127 5.43 9.22 0.70
N ALA A 128 6.20 8.28 1.23
CA ALA A 128 6.00 6.85 0.99
C ALA A 128 4.64 6.37 1.51
N PHE A 129 4.25 6.77 2.72
CA PHE A 129 2.93 6.45 3.27
C PHE A 129 1.80 7.12 2.47
N GLU A 130 1.97 8.37 2.03
CA GLU A 130 1.01 9.05 1.17
C GLU A 130 0.83 8.29 -0.16
N LEU A 131 1.93 7.96 -0.83
CA LEU A 131 1.89 7.21 -2.09
C LEU A 131 1.29 5.83 -1.93
N ALA A 132 1.60 5.11 -0.84
CA ALA A 132 1.09 3.76 -0.63
C ALA A 132 -0.44 3.72 -0.57
N ARG A 133 -1.08 4.69 0.08
CA ARG A 133 -2.52 4.70 0.36
C ARG A 133 -3.38 5.51 -0.61
N THR A 134 -2.80 6.36 -1.46
CA THR A 134 -3.55 7.29 -2.33
C THR A 134 -3.58 6.85 -3.78
N GLY A 135 -4.56 7.31 -4.55
CA GLY A 135 -4.82 6.81 -5.89
C GLY A 135 -5.13 5.31 -5.87
N ARG A 136 -4.53 4.52 -6.77
CA ARG A 136 -4.53 3.07 -6.60
C ARG A 136 -3.57 2.71 -5.47
N PRO A 137 -4.02 2.14 -4.34
CA PRO A 137 -3.12 1.72 -3.27
C PRO A 137 -2.09 0.69 -3.76
N GLY A 138 -0.94 0.63 -3.09
CA GLY A 138 0.10 -0.32 -3.47
C GLY A 138 1.38 -0.17 -2.66
N PRO A 139 2.34 -1.08 -2.84
CA PRO A 139 3.58 -1.11 -2.08
C PRO A 139 4.52 0.01 -2.49
N VAL A 140 5.14 0.65 -1.50
CA VAL A 140 6.21 1.62 -1.68
C VAL A 140 7.43 1.16 -0.90
N VAL A 141 8.60 1.23 -1.52
CA VAL A 141 9.87 0.82 -0.91
C VAL A 141 10.70 2.04 -0.59
N ILE A 142 11.37 2.03 0.56
CA ILE A 142 12.35 3.04 0.96
C ILE A 142 13.66 2.31 1.21
N ASP A 143 14.65 2.55 0.37
CA ASP A 143 15.99 1.99 0.45
C ASP A 143 16.91 3.00 1.13
N ILE A 144 17.40 2.65 2.34
CA ILE A 144 18.08 3.59 3.23
C ILE A 144 19.49 3.09 3.53
N PRO A 145 20.54 3.71 2.94
CA PRO A 145 21.94 3.38 3.24
C PRO A 145 22.26 3.51 4.73
N LYS A 146 23.17 2.66 5.20
CA LYS A 146 23.54 2.57 6.61
C LYS A 146 24.11 3.88 7.17
N ASP A 147 24.90 4.60 6.40
CA ASP A 147 25.42 5.92 6.76
C ASP A 147 24.33 6.97 6.89
N ILE A 148 23.30 6.91 6.04
CA ILE A 148 22.10 7.76 6.15
C ILE A 148 21.33 7.45 7.44
N GLN A 149 21.21 6.17 7.85
CA GLN A 149 20.53 5.81 9.08
C GLN A 149 21.28 6.26 10.34
N ASN A 150 22.60 6.37 10.27
CA ASN A 150 23.46 6.83 11.36
C ASN A 150 23.62 8.35 11.41
N TRP A 151 23.00 9.08 10.49
CA TRP A 151 23.14 10.53 10.45
C TRP A 151 22.45 11.20 11.64
N GLU A 152 23.13 12.20 12.21
CA GLU A 152 22.62 13.04 13.28
C GLU A 152 22.44 14.48 12.77
N GLY A 153 21.25 15.03 12.93
CA GLY A 153 20.97 16.40 12.47
C GLY A 153 19.49 16.75 12.48
N LYS A 154 19.17 17.87 11.86
CA LYS A 154 17.79 18.33 11.70
C LYS A 154 17.28 18.08 10.29
N PHE A 155 16.11 17.49 10.18
CA PHE A 155 15.45 17.29 8.89
C PHE A 155 15.10 18.62 8.22
N LYS A 156 15.16 18.63 6.88
CA LYS A 156 14.79 19.78 6.04
C LYS A 156 13.33 19.68 5.58
N GLY A 157 12.74 20.85 5.39
CA GLY A 157 11.42 20.97 4.76
C GLY A 157 10.24 20.85 5.73
N LYS A 158 9.06 20.69 5.15
CA LYS A 158 7.76 20.64 5.88
C LYS A 158 7.19 19.22 5.98
N GLY A 159 8.03 18.20 5.99
CA GLY A 159 7.63 16.80 6.10
C GLY A 159 6.98 16.20 4.85
N SER A 160 7.16 16.78 3.66
CA SER A 160 6.70 16.17 2.40
C SER A 160 7.62 16.51 1.23
N LEU A 161 7.84 15.53 0.34
CA LEU A 161 8.58 15.74 -0.90
C LEU A 161 7.70 16.37 -1.98
N PRO A 162 8.29 17.13 -2.93
CA PRO A 162 7.59 17.60 -4.12
C PRO A 162 7.33 16.42 -5.07
N LEU A 163 6.18 15.75 -4.93
CA LEU A 163 5.75 14.70 -5.87
C LEU A 163 5.15 15.35 -7.12
N THR A 164 6.02 15.80 -8.02
CA THR A 164 5.64 16.58 -9.21
C THR A 164 4.54 15.91 -10.02
N GLY A 165 3.44 16.62 -10.22
CA GLY A 165 2.29 16.16 -10.99
C GLY A 165 1.45 15.06 -10.31
N TYR A 166 1.94 14.37 -9.29
CA TYR A 166 1.17 13.31 -8.62
C TYR A 166 -0.01 13.89 -7.84
N ARG A 167 0.25 14.84 -6.93
CA ARG A 167 -0.81 15.46 -6.12
C ARG A 167 -1.82 16.23 -6.95
N SER A 168 -1.40 16.91 -8.01
CA SER A 168 -2.33 17.60 -8.91
C SER A 168 -3.23 16.62 -9.65
N ARG A 169 -2.71 15.48 -10.14
CA ARG A 169 -3.54 14.44 -10.76
C ARG A 169 -4.48 13.80 -9.75
N LEU A 170 -4.01 13.51 -8.54
CA LEU A 170 -4.83 12.96 -7.47
C LEU A 170 -5.99 13.91 -7.13
N ASN A 171 -5.70 15.19 -6.93
CA ASN A 171 -6.71 16.21 -6.64
C ASN A 171 -7.71 16.38 -7.79
N ALA A 172 -7.25 16.31 -9.05
CA ALA A 172 -8.14 16.37 -10.20
C ALA A 172 -9.13 15.19 -10.25
N VAL A 173 -8.71 14.01 -9.80
CA VAL A 173 -9.60 12.84 -9.70
C VAL A 173 -10.55 12.95 -8.50
N MET A 174 -10.03 13.34 -7.33
CA MET A 174 -10.82 13.44 -6.09
C MET A 174 -11.84 14.58 -6.11
N ASN A 175 -11.52 15.68 -6.78
CA ASN A 175 -12.40 16.85 -6.89
C ASN A 175 -13.23 16.84 -8.20
N ASN A 176 -13.24 15.72 -8.92
CA ASN A 176 -14.05 15.58 -10.13
C ASN A 176 -15.47 15.17 -9.73
N ASP A 177 -16.29 16.14 -9.38
CA ASP A 177 -17.70 15.92 -9.15
C ASP A 177 -18.35 15.27 -10.38
N LEU A 178 -19.28 14.36 -10.14
CA LEU A 178 -20.06 13.75 -11.21
C LEU A 178 -20.84 14.87 -11.94
N LYS A 179 -20.44 15.12 -13.18
CA LYS A 179 -21.12 16.11 -14.03
C LYS A 179 -22.53 15.63 -14.38
N GLU A 180 -23.47 16.53 -14.38
CA GLU A 180 -24.88 16.24 -14.68
C GLU A 180 -25.05 15.52 -16.03
N ASP A 181 -24.33 15.98 -17.07
CA ASP A 181 -24.33 15.35 -18.38
C ASP A 181 -23.82 13.89 -18.38
N ALA A 182 -22.83 13.59 -17.52
CA ALA A 182 -22.33 12.22 -17.35
C ALA A 182 -23.36 11.33 -16.64
N CYS A 183 -24.05 11.88 -15.63
CA CYS A 183 -25.14 11.18 -14.94
C CYS A 183 -26.32 10.91 -15.89
N GLU A 184 -26.72 11.88 -16.72
CA GLU A 184 -27.78 11.72 -17.71
C GLU A 184 -27.44 10.65 -18.76
N LYS A 185 -26.20 10.67 -19.28
CA LYS A 185 -25.72 9.62 -20.20
C LYS A 185 -25.77 8.24 -19.56
N PHE A 186 -25.30 8.14 -18.32
CA PHE A 186 -25.34 6.88 -17.56
C PHE A 186 -26.79 6.36 -17.41
N TYR A 187 -27.72 7.21 -16.96
CA TYR A 187 -29.12 6.82 -16.81
C TYR A 187 -29.80 6.50 -18.14
N THR A 188 -29.44 7.16 -19.21
CA THR A 188 -29.93 6.85 -20.55
C THR A 188 -29.51 5.44 -20.99
N LEU A 189 -28.25 5.08 -20.77
CA LEU A 189 -27.73 3.73 -21.03
C LEU A 189 -28.40 2.68 -20.14
N LEU A 190 -28.56 2.98 -18.86
CA LEU A 190 -29.20 2.08 -17.91
C LEU A 190 -30.67 1.81 -18.28
N ARG A 191 -31.44 2.85 -18.62
CA ARG A 191 -32.84 2.71 -19.07
C ARG A 191 -32.98 1.93 -20.37
N GLY A 192 -32.00 2.02 -21.27
CA GLY A 192 -31.95 1.24 -22.50
C GLY A 192 -31.48 -0.20 -22.33
N SER A 193 -30.93 -0.54 -21.17
CA SER A 193 -30.41 -1.87 -20.89
C SER A 193 -31.54 -2.85 -20.56
N ARG A 194 -31.50 -4.04 -21.18
CA ARG A 194 -32.46 -5.12 -20.88
C ARG A 194 -32.02 -6.01 -19.72
N ARG A 195 -30.71 -6.12 -19.46
CA ARG A 195 -30.13 -7.00 -18.45
C ARG A 195 -28.92 -6.32 -17.84
N PRO A 196 -29.11 -5.23 -17.06
CA PRO A 196 -28.00 -4.56 -16.41
C PRO A 196 -27.38 -5.47 -15.35
N LEU A 197 -26.08 -5.40 -15.19
CA LEU A 197 -25.31 -6.16 -14.21
C LEU A 197 -24.23 -5.25 -13.61
N ILE A 198 -24.08 -5.27 -12.29
CA ILE A 198 -22.95 -4.62 -11.62
C ILE A 198 -21.82 -5.63 -11.50
N TYR A 199 -20.67 -5.30 -12.11
CA TYR A 199 -19.42 -6.03 -11.94
C TYR A 199 -18.52 -5.26 -10.96
N ALA A 200 -18.54 -5.68 -9.68
CA ALA A 200 -17.84 -5.00 -8.60
C ALA A 200 -16.42 -5.53 -8.40
N GLY A 201 -15.45 -4.63 -8.40
CA GLY A 201 -14.05 -4.90 -8.10
C GLY A 201 -13.63 -4.37 -6.72
N GLY A 202 -12.38 -4.65 -6.31
CA GLY A 202 -11.80 -4.21 -5.02
C GLY A 202 -11.81 -2.69 -4.79
N GLY A 203 -11.92 -1.89 -5.86
CA GLY A 203 -12.08 -0.44 -5.76
C GLY A 203 -13.30 0.01 -4.96
N VAL A 204 -14.37 -0.77 -4.95
CA VAL A 204 -15.58 -0.50 -4.15
C VAL A 204 -15.26 -0.58 -2.64
N ILE A 205 -14.48 -1.58 -2.23
CA ILE A 205 -14.05 -1.74 -0.83
C ILE A 205 -13.06 -0.63 -0.45
N ASN A 206 -12.08 -0.36 -1.30
CA ASN A 206 -11.08 0.67 -1.05
C ASN A 206 -11.68 2.09 -0.98
N ALA A 207 -12.78 2.33 -1.68
CA ALA A 207 -13.53 3.58 -1.64
C ALA A 207 -14.56 3.64 -0.49
N HIS A 208 -14.71 2.56 0.29
CA HIS A 208 -15.76 2.40 1.32
C HIS A 208 -17.19 2.57 0.77
N ALA A 209 -17.40 2.26 -0.53
CA ALA A 209 -18.64 2.51 -1.27
C ALA A 209 -19.56 1.27 -1.36
N SER A 210 -19.38 0.27 -0.49
CA SER A 210 -20.17 -0.96 -0.53
C SER A 210 -21.64 -0.73 -0.19
N GLN A 211 -21.96 0.20 0.68
CA GLN A 211 -23.35 0.52 1.07
C GLN A 211 -24.08 1.26 -0.06
N GLU A 212 -23.42 2.23 -0.67
CA GLU A 212 -23.94 3.00 -1.81
C GLU A 212 -24.20 2.07 -3.01
N MET A 213 -23.27 1.16 -3.30
CA MET A 213 -23.46 0.16 -4.35
C MET A 213 -24.67 -0.75 -4.07
N LYS A 214 -24.82 -1.24 -2.84
CA LYS A 214 -25.98 -2.08 -2.44
C LYS A 214 -27.29 -1.31 -2.54
N ALA A 215 -27.32 -0.07 -2.07
CA ALA A 215 -28.49 0.79 -2.17
C ALA A 215 -28.89 1.03 -3.62
N PHE A 216 -27.92 1.34 -4.49
CA PHE A 216 -28.15 1.51 -5.92
C PHE A 216 -28.68 0.21 -6.56
N ALA A 217 -28.03 -0.93 -6.32
CA ALA A 217 -28.43 -2.23 -6.84
C ALA A 217 -29.87 -2.59 -6.44
N SER A 218 -30.22 -2.36 -5.16
CA SER A 218 -31.57 -2.63 -4.64
C SER A 218 -32.62 -1.71 -5.26
N ALA A 219 -32.32 -0.41 -5.39
CA ALA A 219 -33.25 0.58 -5.95
C ALA A 219 -33.63 0.30 -7.40
N TYR A 220 -32.70 -0.27 -8.18
CA TYR A 220 -32.90 -0.56 -9.60
C TYR A 220 -33.08 -2.05 -9.91
N GLY A 221 -33.05 -2.93 -8.90
CA GLY A 221 -33.18 -4.38 -9.10
C GLY A 221 -32.03 -4.99 -9.91
N ILE A 222 -30.82 -4.45 -9.79
CA ILE A 222 -29.68 -4.88 -10.60
C ILE A 222 -28.85 -5.92 -9.86
N PRO A 223 -28.61 -7.11 -10.44
CA PRO A 223 -27.74 -8.11 -9.85
C PRO A 223 -26.27 -7.63 -9.72
N ILE A 224 -25.58 -8.16 -8.72
CA ILE A 224 -24.16 -7.85 -8.45
C ILE A 224 -23.35 -9.12 -8.58
N VAL A 225 -22.27 -9.09 -9.35
CA VAL A 225 -21.22 -10.09 -9.39
C VAL A 225 -19.90 -9.45 -8.95
N THR A 226 -19.08 -10.18 -8.21
CA THR A 226 -17.85 -9.64 -7.63
C THR A 226 -16.60 -10.31 -8.20
N THR A 227 -15.49 -9.57 -8.21
CA THR A 227 -14.16 -10.18 -8.28
C THR A 227 -13.76 -10.74 -6.92
N LEU A 228 -12.67 -11.53 -6.87
CA LEU A 228 -12.06 -12.00 -5.62
C LEU A 228 -11.80 -10.83 -4.65
N MET A 229 -11.26 -9.71 -5.16
CA MET A 229 -10.93 -8.54 -4.34
C MET A 229 -12.14 -7.73 -3.87
N ALA A 230 -13.34 -8.02 -4.36
CA ALA A 230 -14.58 -7.40 -3.92
C ALA A 230 -15.47 -8.33 -3.08
N LEU A 231 -14.96 -9.48 -2.65
CA LEU A 231 -15.68 -10.36 -1.71
C LEU A 231 -15.98 -9.57 -0.43
N GLY A 232 -17.26 -9.63 0.01
CA GLY A 232 -17.77 -8.84 1.12
C GLY A 232 -18.38 -7.47 0.73
N ALA A 233 -18.20 -6.99 -0.50
CA ALA A 233 -18.85 -5.78 -0.98
C ALA A 233 -20.37 -5.93 -1.13
N SER A 234 -20.87 -7.14 -1.38
CA SER A 234 -22.31 -7.46 -1.39
C SER A 234 -22.61 -8.57 -0.39
N ASP A 235 -23.85 -8.58 0.11
CA ASP A 235 -24.34 -9.66 0.96
C ASP A 235 -24.73 -10.86 0.08
N THR A 236 -24.00 -11.96 0.22
CA THR A 236 -24.19 -13.18 -0.59
C THR A 236 -25.48 -13.93 -0.27
N THR A 237 -26.20 -13.55 0.81
CA THR A 237 -27.52 -14.13 1.14
C THR A 237 -28.67 -13.44 0.43
N GLN A 238 -28.42 -12.28 -0.20
CA GLN A 238 -29.45 -11.50 -0.90
C GLN A 238 -29.69 -11.99 -2.32
N PRO A 239 -30.94 -11.96 -2.82
CA PRO A 239 -31.28 -12.45 -4.16
C PRO A 239 -30.56 -11.78 -5.32
N LEU A 240 -30.10 -10.52 -5.14
CA LEU A 240 -29.34 -9.79 -6.15
C LEU A 240 -27.84 -10.14 -6.17
N SER A 241 -27.34 -10.97 -5.25
CA SER A 241 -25.95 -11.39 -5.25
C SER A 241 -25.75 -12.62 -6.14
N LEU A 242 -24.98 -12.48 -7.20
CA LEU A 242 -24.54 -13.56 -8.07
C LEU A 242 -23.18 -14.12 -7.68
N HIS A 243 -22.70 -13.83 -6.47
CA HIS A 243 -21.42 -14.28 -5.91
C HIS A 243 -20.21 -13.84 -6.74
N MET A 244 -19.12 -14.60 -6.64
CA MET A 244 -17.86 -14.36 -7.35
C MET A 244 -17.89 -15.04 -8.72
N LEU A 245 -17.45 -14.30 -9.73
CA LEU A 245 -17.27 -14.83 -11.09
C LEU A 245 -15.88 -15.45 -11.29
N GLY A 246 -15.76 -16.22 -12.36
CA GLY A 246 -14.48 -16.72 -12.86
C GLY A 246 -14.18 -18.16 -12.46
N MET A 247 -12.96 -18.60 -12.72
CA MET A 247 -12.53 -20.01 -12.58
C MET A 247 -12.75 -20.61 -11.18
N HIS A 248 -12.70 -19.77 -10.14
CA HIS A 248 -12.96 -20.16 -8.75
C HIS A 248 -14.33 -19.71 -8.24
N GLY A 249 -15.16 -19.15 -9.10
CA GLY A 249 -16.52 -18.72 -8.78
C GLY A 249 -17.53 -19.86 -8.97
N ILE A 250 -18.77 -19.58 -8.58
CA ILE A 250 -19.90 -20.52 -8.72
C ILE A 250 -20.80 -20.20 -9.92
N ALA A 251 -20.52 -19.09 -10.58
CA ALA A 251 -21.32 -18.65 -11.74
C ALA A 251 -20.62 -18.96 -13.05
#